data_60f5b488ea39bacc486c76412f7c740a
#
_entry.id   60f5b488ea39bacc486c76412f7c740a
#
_cell.length_a   1.000
_cell.length_b   1.000
_cell.length_c   1.000
_cell.angle_alpha   90.00
_cell.angle_beta   90.00
_cell.angle_gamma   90.00
#
_symmetry.space_group_name_H-M   'P 1'
#
loop_
_entity.id
_entity.type
_entity.pdbx_description
1 polymer ?
#
loop_
_entity_poly.entity_id
_entity_poly.type
_entity_poly.pdbx_seq_one_letter_code
_entity_poly.pdbx_strand_id
1 'polypeptide(L)'
;GGTELGRLVRAMLLGDGPVPTSRAEALLFAADRAQHTDEVVEPTLRAGRHVVTDRSYGSTLAYQGHGRGQSVEQLMALVDFATAGILPDLIVLLDVPLDMADVRLGGERDRLESEAAEFGQRVRDGFFQLAGADPDRWVIVDGVGDVDDVAARVWETYEGWR
;
A
#
# COMPACT_ATOMS: atom_id res chain seq x y z
N GLY A 1 -4.06 9.47 3.17
CA GLY A 1 -4.69 10.63 3.67
C GLY A 1 -4.10 11.29 4.92
N GLY A 2 -2.79 11.38 5.09
CA GLY A 2 -2.16 12.05 6.24
C GLY A 2 -2.15 13.60 6.15
N THR A 3 -2.49 14.15 4.97
CA THR A 3 -2.54 15.58 4.68
C THR A 3 -3.98 16.06 4.46
N GLU A 4 -4.21 17.37 4.41
CA GLU A 4 -5.54 17.91 4.10
C GLU A 4 -5.98 17.54 2.68
N LEU A 5 -5.09 17.71 1.70
CA LEU A 5 -5.33 17.28 0.32
C LEU A 5 -5.58 15.78 0.25
N GLY A 6 -4.78 14.99 0.95
CA GLY A 6 -4.93 13.54 0.98
C GLY A 6 -6.29 13.07 1.50
N ARG A 7 -6.88 13.76 2.49
CA ARG A 7 -8.25 13.46 2.94
C ARG A 7 -9.29 13.71 1.85
N LEU A 8 -9.14 14.77 1.07
CA LEU A 8 -10.04 15.07 -0.06
C LEU A 8 -9.90 14.04 -1.17
N VAL A 9 -8.66 13.69 -1.53
CA VAL A 9 -8.38 12.65 -2.52
C VAL A 9 -8.94 11.30 -2.07
N ARG A 10 -8.76 10.93 -0.79
CA ARG A 10 -9.32 9.70 -0.24
C ARG A 10 -10.85 9.68 -0.32
N ALA A 11 -11.52 10.78 -0.03
CA ALA A 11 -12.98 10.89 -0.16
C ALA A 11 -13.44 10.72 -1.62
N MET A 12 -12.68 11.23 -2.58
CA MET A 12 -12.96 11.03 -4.01
C MET A 12 -12.75 9.58 -4.46
N LEU A 13 -11.74 8.89 -3.90
CA LEU A 13 -11.38 7.52 -4.27
C LEU A 13 -12.31 6.48 -3.66
N LEU A 14 -12.69 6.65 -2.40
CA LEU A 14 -13.34 5.60 -1.59
C LEU A 14 -14.77 5.96 -1.16
N GLY A 15 -15.22 7.20 -1.38
CA GLY A 15 -16.57 7.64 -1.05
C GLY A 15 -17.61 7.26 -2.12
N ASP A 16 -18.87 7.62 -1.87
CA ASP A 16 -20.05 7.33 -2.72
C ASP A 16 -20.15 8.19 -3.99
N GLY A 17 -19.07 8.91 -4.33
CA GLY A 17 -19.00 9.77 -5.52
C GLY A 17 -18.82 8.99 -6.83
N PRO A 18 -18.63 9.72 -7.97
CA PRO A 18 -18.34 9.10 -9.25
C PRO A 18 -17.10 8.20 -9.18
N VAL A 19 -17.20 6.97 -9.68
CA VAL A 19 -16.08 6.03 -9.71
C VAL A 19 -15.05 6.49 -10.74
N PRO A 20 -13.81 6.78 -10.34
CA PRO A 20 -12.77 7.15 -11.28
C PRO A 20 -12.40 5.98 -12.20
N THR A 21 -12.00 6.28 -13.44
CA THR A 21 -11.38 5.27 -14.31
C THR A 21 -10.08 4.75 -13.66
N SER A 22 -9.64 3.55 -14.01
CA SER A 22 -8.42 2.95 -13.42
C SER A 22 -7.19 3.86 -13.51
N ARG A 23 -7.04 4.59 -14.63
CA ARG A 23 -5.95 5.56 -14.81
C ARG A 23 -6.09 6.79 -13.92
N ALA A 24 -7.30 7.33 -13.77
CA ALA A 24 -7.58 8.45 -12.86
C ALA A 24 -7.38 8.03 -11.40
N GLU A 25 -7.76 6.81 -11.04
CA GLU A 25 -7.52 6.23 -9.72
C GLU A 25 -6.02 6.20 -9.39
N ALA A 26 -5.16 5.72 -10.30
CA ALA A 26 -3.72 5.72 -10.11
C ALA A 26 -3.12 7.12 -9.95
N LEU A 27 -3.57 8.10 -10.76
CA LEU A 27 -3.14 9.49 -10.67
C LEU A 27 -3.56 10.15 -9.36
N LEU A 28 -4.75 9.86 -8.86
CA LEU A 28 -5.23 10.37 -7.57
C LEU A 28 -4.40 9.80 -6.40
N PHE A 29 -4.10 8.50 -6.40
CA PHE A 29 -3.20 7.93 -5.41
C PHE A 29 -1.79 8.52 -5.48
N ALA A 30 -1.29 8.82 -6.69
CA ALA A 30 0.01 9.47 -6.85
C ALA A 30 -0.01 10.91 -6.32
N ALA A 31 -1.08 11.67 -6.55
CA ALA A 31 -1.24 13.03 -6.03
C ALA A 31 -1.27 13.05 -4.48
N ASP A 32 -2.02 12.14 -3.84
CA ASP A 32 -2.02 11.97 -2.38
C ASP A 32 -0.61 11.67 -1.87
N ARG A 33 0.09 10.76 -2.54
CA ARG A 33 1.45 10.36 -2.17
C ARG A 33 2.45 11.50 -2.30
N ALA A 34 2.40 12.27 -3.39
CA ALA A 34 3.28 13.42 -3.59
C ALA A 34 3.12 14.45 -2.46
N GLN A 35 1.88 14.81 -2.14
CA GLN A 35 1.59 15.73 -1.04
C GLN A 35 2.09 15.18 0.31
N HIS A 36 1.87 13.89 0.56
CA HIS A 36 2.31 13.26 1.81
C HIS A 36 3.85 13.18 1.89
N THR A 37 4.51 12.93 0.77
CA THR A 37 5.99 12.93 0.72
C THR A 37 6.54 14.30 1.08
N ASP A 38 6.03 15.35 0.46
CA ASP A 38 6.54 16.72 0.65
C ASP A 38 6.23 17.28 2.04
N GLU A 39 5.02 17.04 2.57
CA GLU A 39 4.59 17.62 3.84
C GLU A 39 5.00 16.81 5.07
N VAL A 40 5.16 15.49 4.94
CA VAL A 40 5.33 14.61 6.10
C VAL A 40 6.61 13.79 6.02
N VAL A 41 6.78 13.00 4.94
CA VAL A 41 7.85 12.00 4.88
C VAL A 41 9.21 12.67 4.83
N GLU A 42 9.45 13.50 3.82
CA GLU A 42 10.74 14.14 3.60
C GLU A 42 11.17 15.03 4.78
N PRO A 43 10.32 15.92 5.33
CA PRO A 43 10.69 16.71 6.50
C PRO A 43 10.99 15.86 7.74
N THR A 44 10.28 14.73 7.92
CA THR A 44 10.53 13.83 9.04
C THR A 44 11.86 13.13 8.92
N LEU A 45 12.21 12.63 7.73
CA LEU A 45 13.48 12.00 7.45
C LEU A 45 14.66 13.01 7.55
N ARG A 46 14.50 14.23 7.03
CA ARG A 46 15.49 15.29 7.16
C ARG A 46 15.77 15.69 8.62
N ALA A 47 14.78 15.52 9.49
CA ALA A 47 14.94 15.72 10.93
C ALA A 47 15.60 14.53 11.66
N GLY A 48 16.11 13.52 10.92
CA GLY A 48 16.76 12.32 11.46
C GLY A 48 15.79 11.36 12.17
N ARG A 49 14.49 11.43 11.86
CA ARG A 49 13.46 10.58 12.44
C ARG A 49 13.05 9.48 11.47
N HIS A 50 12.46 8.41 11.99
CA HIS A 50 11.89 7.33 11.19
C HIS A 50 10.44 7.66 10.79
N VAL A 51 10.01 7.11 9.65
CA VAL A 51 8.63 7.15 9.18
C VAL A 51 8.13 5.71 9.09
N VAL A 52 7.02 5.44 9.75
CA VAL A 52 6.27 4.18 9.60
C VAL A 52 4.92 4.52 8.99
N THR A 53 4.54 3.81 7.94
CA THR A 53 3.29 4.05 7.24
C THR A 53 2.53 2.75 7.00
N ASP A 54 1.23 2.77 7.20
CA ASP A 54 0.33 1.73 6.71
C ASP A 54 0.08 1.97 5.22
N ARG A 55 0.56 1.03 4.42
CA ARG A 55 0.59 1.05 2.95
C ARG A 55 1.53 2.12 2.37
N SER A 56 2.09 1.81 1.21
CA SER A 56 2.96 2.67 0.43
C SER A 56 2.78 2.39 -1.08
N TYR A 57 3.80 2.67 -1.88
CA TYR A 57 3.81 2.48 -3.33
C TYR A 57 3.51 1.03 -3.76
N GLY A 58 3.89 0.05 -2.96
CA GLY A 58 3.59 -1.36 -3.22
C GLY A 58 2.08 -1.61 -3.40
N SER A 59 1.23 -0.91 -2.64
CA SER A 59 -0.22 -0.98 -2.85
C SER A 59 -0.64 -0.45 -4.22
N THR A 60 -0.02 0.64 -4.72
CA THR A 60 -0.29 1.13 -6.07
C THR A 60 0.07 0.09 -7.13
N LEU A 61 1.23 -0.55 -7.01
CA LEU A 61 1.65 -1.58 -7.97
C LEU A 61 0.77 -2.82 -7.91
N ALA A 62 0.38 -3.26 -6.70
CA ALA A 62 -0.48 -4.43 -6.54
C ALA A 62 -1.93 -4.16 -7.00
N TYR A 63 -2.55 -3.06 -6.56
CA TYR A 63 -3.95 -2.77 -6.86
C TYR A 63 -4.15 -2.25 -8.30
N GLN A 64 -3.47 -1.18 -8.69
CA GLN A 64 -3.62 -0.58 -10.01
C GLN A 64 -2.83 -1.36 -11.08
N GLY A 65 -1.68 -1.92 -10.74
CA GLY A 65 -0.89 -2.77 -11.64
C GLY A 65 -1.55 -4.13 -11.83
N HIS A 66 -1.38 -5.03 -10.88
CA HIS A 66 -1.86 -6.41 -11.00
C HIS A 66 -3.38 -6.52 -10.93
N GLY A 67 -4.03 -5.80 -10.01
CA GLY A 67 -5.49 -5.82 -9.85
C GLY A 67 -6.23 -5.25 -11.06
N ARG A 68 -5.88 -4.04 -11.52
CA ARG A 68 -6.50 -3.34 -12.66
C ARG A 68 -5.84 -3.63 -14.01
N GLY A 69 -4.71 -4.34 -14.05
CA GLY A 69 -4.01 -4.70 -15.29
C GLY A 69 -3.28 -3.53 -15.96
N GLN A 70 -2.88 -2.51 -15.19
CA GLN A 70 -2.06 -1.42 -15.73
C GLN A 70 -0.58 -1.80 -15.76
N SER A 71 0.21 -1.15 -16.64
CA SER A 71 1.66 -1.38 -16.71
C SER A 71 2.34 -1.04 -15.38
N VAL A 72 2.96 -2.03 -14.76
CA VAL A 72 3.74 -1.86 -13.52
C VAL A 72 4.91 -0.91 -13.75
N GLU A 73 5.54 -0.93 -14.92
CA GLU A 73 6.63 -0.01 -15.29
C GLU A 73 6.16 1.45 -15.30
N GLN A 74 5.00 1.74 -15.94
CA GLN A 74 4.44 3.09 -15.96
C GLN A 74 4.02 3.55 -14.57
N LEU A 75 3.45 2.66 -13.77
CA LEU A 75 3.09 2.96 -12.38
C LEU A 75 4.33 3.21 -11.52
N MET A 76 5.42 2.47 -11.75
CA MET A 76 6.66 2.71 -11.00
C MET A 76 7.27 4.07 -11.34
N ALA A 77 7.25 4.48 -12.62
CA ALA A 77 7.68 5.82 -13.02
C ALA A 77 6.82 6.93 -12.38
N LEU A 78 5.50 6.69 -12.27
CA LEU A 78 4.58 7.60 -11.58
C LEU A 78 4.86 7.64 -10.06
N VAL A 79 5.17 6.52 -9.45
CA VAL A 79 5.58 6.42 -8.04
C VAL A 79 6.86 7.19 -7.81
N ASP A 80 7.88 6.98 -8.63
CA ASP A 80 9.17 7.66 -8.52
C ASP A 80 9.01 9.18 -8.57
N PHE A 81 8.21 9.68 -9.52
CA PHE A 81 7.87 11.09 -9.59
C PHE A 81 7.13 11.58 -8.33
N ALA A 82 6.13 10.83 -7.86
CA ALA A 82 5.30 11.23 -6.72
C ALA A 82 6.03 11.17 -5.38
N THR A 83 7.09 10.35 -5.26
CA THR A 83 7.87 10.22 -4.02
C THR A 83 9.18 10.99 -4.07
N ALA A 84 9.48 11.67 -5.18
CA ALA A 84 10.80 12.27 -5.43
C ALA A 84 11.95 11.26 -5.21
N GLY A 85 11.73 9.99 -5.57
CA GLY A 85 12.66 8.88 -5.39
C GLY A 85 12.77 8.34 -3.95
N ILE A 86 12.01 8.89 -2.99
CA ILE A 86 12.03 8.42 -1.61
C ILE A 86 11.15 7.17 -1.50
N LEU A 87 11.78 6.02 -1.37
CA LEU A 87 11.11 4.73 -1.18
C LEU A 87 11.39 4.19 0.23
N PRO A 88 10.50 3.35 0.79
CA PRO A 88 10.76 2.67 2.06
C PRO A 88 12.03 1.81 2.00
N ASP A 89 12.77 1.78 3.09
CA ASP A 89 13.94 0.91 3.24
C ASP A 89 13.50 -0.54 3.54
N LEU A 90 12.40 -0.72 4.28
CA LEU A 90 11.80 -2.01 4.61
C LEU A 90 10.30 -1.99 4.34
N ILE A 91 9.79 -3.03 3.71
CA ILE A 91 8.36 -3.28 3.52
C ILE A 91 8.03 -4.64 4.13
N VAL A 92 7.16 -4.63 5.12
CA VAL A 92 6.62 -5.86 5.70
C VAL A 92 5.28 -6.15 5.03
N LEU A 93 5.22 -7.28 4.31
CA LEU A 93 3.99 -7.80 3.73
C LEU A 93 3.38 -8.81 4.70
N LEU A 94 2.24 -8.45 5.30
CA LEU A 94 1.48 -9.38 6.12
C LEU A 94 0.68 -10.31 5.22
N ASP A 95 1.04 -11.60 5.20
CA ASP A 95 0.30 -12.60 4.46
C ASP A 95 -0.88 -13.10 5.29
N VAL A 96 -2.09 -12.81 4.81
CA VAL A 96 -3.35 -13.29 5.39
C VAL A 96 -4.14 -13.97 4.28
N PRO A 97 -4.65 -15.20 4.47
CA PRO A 97 -5.58 -15.85 3.54
C PRO A 97 -6.80 -14.96 3.28
N LEU A 98 -7.27 -14.92 2.03
CA LEU A 98 -8.35 -14.01 1.63
C LEU A 98 -9.66 -14.24 2.40
N ASP A 99 -9.99 -15.49 2.69
CA ASP A 99 -11.15 -15.85 3.50
C ASP A 99 -11.06 -15.30 4.93
N MET A 100 -9.87 -15.30 5.53
CA MET A 100 -9.66 -14.70 6.83
C MET A 100 -9.67 -13.17 6.77
N ALA A 101 -9.11 -12.57 5.71
CA ALA A 101 -9.16 -11.14 5.49
C ALA A 101 -10.62 -10.67 5.38
N ASP A 102 -11.46 -11.38 4.63
CA ASP A 102 -12.90 -11.12 4.49
C ASP A 102 -13.65 -11.17 5.83
N VAL A 103 -13.32 -12.11 6.69
CA VAL A 103 -13.91 -12.21 8.04
C VAL A 103 -13.47 -11.01 8.92
N ARG A 104 -12.19 -10.60 8.83
CA ARG A 104 -11.66 -9.47 9.62
C ARG A 104 -12.25 -8.13 9.21
N LEU A 105 -12.56 -7.93 7.93
CA LEU A 105 -13.20 -6.70 7.41
C LEU A 105 -14.63 -6.49 7.94
N GLY A 106 -15.31 -7.55 8.44
CA GLY A 106 -16.54 -7.42 9.22
C GLY A 106 -17.75 -6.83 8.49
N GLY A 107 -17.69 -6.66 7.17
CA GLY A 107 -18.81 -6.20 6.33
C GLY A 107 -18.83 -4.70 6.00
N GLU A 108 -18.10 -3.85 6.69
CA GLU A 108 -17.86 -2.48 6.24
C GLU A 108 -16.66 -2.46 5.28
N ARG A 109 -16.97 -2.46 3.97
CA ARG A 109 -15.95 -2.49 2.91
C ARG A 109 -15.93 -1.17 2.17
N ASP A 110 -14.76 -0.65 1.91
CA ASP A 110 -14.60 0.44 0.96
C ASP A 110 -14.79 -0.05 -0.48
N ARG A 111 -14.77 0.86 -1.43
CA ARG A 111 -14.98 0.56 -2.85
C ARG A 111 -13.98 -0.46 -3.41
N LEU A 112 -12.72 -0.43 -2.97
CA LEU A 112 -11.70 -1.37 -3.43
C LEU A 112 -11.80 -2.73 -2.76
N GLU A 113 -12.22 -2.77 -1.51
CA GLU A 113 -12.46 -3.99 -0.74
C GLU A 113 -13.75 -4.70 -1.17
N SER A 114 -14.66 -3.98 -1.83
CA SER A 114 -15.92 -4.52 -2.38
C SER A 114 -15.78 -5.12 -3.79
N GLU A 115 -14.57 -5.11 -4.35
CA GLU A 115 -14.30 -5.72 -5.65
C GLU A 115 -14.46 -7.26 -5.62
N ALA A 116 -14.64 -7.85 -6.80
CA ALA A 116 -14.81 -9.31 -6.92
C ALA A 116 -13.59 -10.08 -6.35
N ALA A 117 -13.81 -11.30 -5.87
CA ALA A 117 -12.78 -12.16 -5.30
C ALA A 117 -11.57 -12.37 -6.22
N GLU A 118 -11.80 -12.42 -7.55
CA GLU A 118 -10.72 -12.52 -8.55
C GLU A 118 -9.82 -11.28 -8.57
N PHE A 119 -10.35 -10.10 -8.29
CA PHE A 119 -9.56 -8.89 -8.14
C PHE A 119 -8.67 -8.99 -6.89
N GLY A 120 -9.22 -9.40 -5.75
CA GLY A 120 -8.49 -9.63 -4.52
C GLY A 120 -7.35 -10.64 -4.71
N GLN A 121 -7.62 -11.73 -5.44
CA GLN A 121 -6.59 -12.73 -5.75
C GLN A 121 -5.46 -12.13 -6.61
N ARG A 122 -5.78 -11.37 -7.68
CA ARG A 122 -4.75 -10.71 -8.50
C ARG A 122 -3.91 -9.72 -7.69
N VAL A 123 -4.53 -8.98 -6.79
CA VAL A 123 -3.82 -8.04 -5.90
C VAL A 123 -2.87 -8.80 -4.98
N ARG A 124 -3.33 -9.89 -4.34
CA ARG A 124 -2.50 -10.73 -3.47
C ARG A 124 -1.32 -11.32 -4.24
N ASP A 125 -1.57 -11.93 -5.39
CA ASP A 125 -0.52 -12.48 -6.25
C ASP A 125 0.47 -11.39 -6.69
N GLY A 126 -0.01 -10.18 -6.96
CA GLY A 126 0.81 -9.02 -7.26
C GLY A 126 1.74 -8.64 -6.11
N PHE A 127 1.28 -8.63 -4.88
CA PHE A 127 2.14 -8.39 -3.72
C PHE A 127 3.24 -9.44 -3.58
N PHE A 128 2.94 -10.71 -3.78
CA PHE A 128 3.95 -11.77 -3.75
C PHE A 128 4.98 -11.64 -4.87
N GLN A 129 4.55 -11.25 -6.08
CA GLN A 129 5.46 -11.00 -7.19
C GLN A 129 6.39 -9.81 -6.89
N LEU A 130 5.87 -8.73 -6.31
CA LEU A 130 6.67 -7.57 -5.90
C LEU A 130 7.67 -7.94 -4.82
N ALA A 131 7.26 -8.68 -3.81
CA ALA A 131 8.14 -9.14 -2.74
C ALA A 131 9.25 -10.07 -3.27
N GLY A 132 8.91 -10.97 -4.19
CA GLY A 132 9.88 -11.85 -4.83
C GLY A 132 10.86 -11.13 -5.78
N ALA A 133 10.47 -9.97 -6.33
CA ALA A 133 11.31 -9.18 -7.22
C ALA A 133 12.33 -8.29 -6.47
N ASP A 134 12.08 -7.94 -5.22
CA ASP A 134 12.97 -7.11 -4.38
C ASP A 134 13.05 -7.66 -2.94
N PRO A 135 13.65 -8.86 -2.77
CA PRO A 135 13.71 -9.54 -1.47
C PRO A 135 14.59 -8.81 -0.43
N ASP A 136 15.43 -7.90 -0.86
CA ASP A 136 16.26 -7.09 0.05
C ASP A 136 15.44 -6.01 0.77
N ARG A 137 14.33 -5.60 0.18
CA ARG A 137 13.42 -4.58 0.74
C ARG A 137 12.16 -5.18 1.32
N TRP A 138 11.66 -6.28 0.78
CA TRP A 138 10.39 -6.88 1.17
C TRP A 138 10.59 -8.12 2.02
N VAL A 139 9.89 -8.17 3.14
CA VAL A 139 9.82 -9.36 3.99
C VAL A 139 8.36 -9.78 4.14
N ILE A 140 8.08 -11.05 3.86
CA ILE A 140 6.75 -11.65 4.05
C ILE A 140 6.67 -12.19 5.47
N VAL A 141 5.66 -11.74 6.20
CA VAL A 141 5.39 -12.15 7.58
C VAL A 141 4.00 -12.79 7.64
N ASP A 142 3.90 -13.93 8.33
CA ASP A 142 2.60 -14.56 8.59
C ASP A 142 1.71 -13.62 9.41
N GLY A 143 0.62 -13.16 8.79
CA GLY A 143 -0.38 -12.27 9.39
C GLY A 143 -1.51 -13.01 10.12
N VAL A 144 -1.44 -14.34 10.26
CA VAL A 144 -2.43 -15.14 10.98
C VAL A 144 -2.17 -15.09 12.49
N GLY A 145 -3.22 -14.98 13.29
CA GLY A 145 -3.14 -14.89 14.75
C GLY A 145 -3.79 -13.63 15.30
N ASP A 146 -3.63 -13.39 16.57
CA ASP A 146 -4.07 -12.14 17.20
C ASP A 146 -3.09 -10.99 16.93
N VAL A 147 -3.49 -9.78 17.34
CA VAL A 147 -2.71 -8.56 17.07
C VAL A 147 -1.33 -8.60 17.73
N ASP A 148 -1.24 -9.14 18.94
CA ASP A 148 0.01 -9.17 19.70
C ASP A 148 1.00 -10.18 19.09
N ASP A 149 0.51 -11.33 18.63
CA ASP A 149 1.32 -12.34 17.93
C ASP A 149 1.88 -11.81 16.61
N VAL A 150 1.05 -11.13 15.82
CA VAL A 150 1.48 -10.52 14.56
C VAL A 150 2.47 -9.38 14.81
N ALA A 151 2.19 -8.53 15.81
CA ALA A 151 3.09 -7.45 16.20
C ALA A 151 4.47 -7.96 16.65
N ALA A 152 4.52 -9.06 17.40
CA ALA A 152 5.79 -9.68 17.81
C ALA A 152 6.60 -10.15 16.60
N ARG A 153 5.97 -10.81 15.62
CA ARG A 153 6.65 -11.26 14.39
C ARG A 153 7.16 -10.09 13.53
N VAL A 154 6.37 -9.02 13.43
CA VAL A 154 6.80 -7.79 12.75
C VAL A 154 7.99 -7.15 13.44
N TRP A 155 7.94 -7.10 14.77
CA TRP A 155 9.04 -6.55 15.57
C TRP A 155 10.33 -7.35 15.43
N GLU A 156 10.26 -8.67 15.51
CA GLU A 156 11.40 -9.57 15.29
C GLU A 156 12.00 -9.38 13.89
N THR A 157 11.14 -9.26 12.87
CA THR A 157 11.55 -8.95 11.50
C THR A 157 12.32 -7.64 11.41
N TYR A 158 11.81 -6.59 12.04
CA TYR A 158 12.46 -5.28 12.07
C TYR A 158 13.80 -5.30 12.81
N GLU A 159 13.89 -5.99 13.95
CA GLU A 159 15.15 -6.12 14.69
C GLU A 159 16.19 -6.90 13.90
N GLY A 160 15.80 -7.96 13.19
CA GLY A 160 16.71 -8.75 12.35
C GLY A 160 17.17 -8.02 11.09
N TRP A 161 16.39 -7.05 10.60
CA TRP A 161 16.74 -6.23 9.43
C TRP A 161 17.75 -5.11 9.76
N ARG A 162 17.74 -4.56 10.96
CA ARG A 162 18.68 -3.50 11.44
C ARG A 162 20.11 -4.01 11.54
#